data_6bb5e4bbb597cc80e15d3618d6cfed68
#
_entry.id   6bb5e4bbb597cc80e15d3618d6cfed68
#
_cell.length_a   1.000
_cell.length_b   1.000
_cell.length_c   1.000
_cell.angle_alpha   90.00
_cell.angle_beta   90.00
_cell.angle_gamma   90.00
#
_symmetry.space_group_name_H-M   'P 1'
#
loop_
_entity.id
_entity.type
_entity.pdbx_description
1 polymer ?
#
loop_
_entity_poly.entity_id
_entity_poly.type
_entity_poly.pdbx_seq_one_letter_code
_entity_poly.pdbx_strand_id
1 'polypeptide(L)'
;MGEGDEKPSDWIPAEFRAPLFFHQRGMLNAAREGDDTNPEKKSSSTQFTIVTGMVYDDAKLDNCQQRIDDWTNGTFKLTPEMRETYKTIGGAAHLDGSYTVFGRVVSGMEVVEKIEHATTDQHDRPIHDFRINKAKITKK
;
A
#
# COMPACT_ATOMS: atom_id res chain seq x y z
N MET A 1 3.31 3.36 13.51
CA MET A 1 4.31 2.72 12.67
C MET A 1 5.56 2.53 13.51
N GLY A 2 6.27 1.40 13.38
CA GLY A 2 7.52 1.21 14.10
C GLY A 2 8.55 2.23 13.60
N GLU A 3 9.25 2.88 14.52
CA GLU A 3 10.41 3.71 14.17
C GLU A 3 11.52 2.77 13.68
N GLY A 4 11.77 2.79 12.37
CA GLY A 4 12.96 2.15 11.82
C GLY A 4 14.14 3.10 11.95
N ASP A 5 15.34 2.58 12.21
CA ASP A 5 16.59 3.38 12.22
C ASP A 5 17.03 3.85 10.81
N GLU A 6 16.06 3.94 9.90
CA GLU A 6 16.27 4.27 8.49
C GLU A 6 16.58 5.76 8.30
N LYS A 7 17.62 6.07 7.55
CA LYS A 7 17.98 7.44 7.18
C LYS A 7 17.47 7.78 5.79
N PRO A 8 17.21 9.06 5.47
CA PRO A 8 16.81 9.48 4.12
C PRO A 8 17.74 9.00 3.00
N SER A 9 19.01 8.77 3.30
CA SER A 9 19.99 8.20 2.35
C SER A 9 19.70 6.76 1.96
N ASP A 10 18.92 6.04 2.76
CA ASP A 10 18.62 4.63 2.58
C ASP A 10 17.31 4.42 1.80
N TRP A 11 16.59 5.50 1.53
CA TRP A 11 15.31 5.46 0.80
C TRP A 11 15.50 5.09 -0.66
N ILE A 12 14.57 4.28 -1.16
CA ILE A 12 14.57 3.77 -2.53
C ILE A 12 13.78 4.73 -3.44
N PRO A 13 14.26 5.05 -4.65
CA PRO A 13 13.50 5.86 -5.59
C PRO A 13 12.07 5.32 -5.82
N ALA A 14 11.11 6.24 -5.96
CA ALA A 14 9.74 5.88 -6.24
C ALA A 14 9.58 5.28 -7.64
N GLU A 15 8.74 4.23 -7.76
CA GLU A 15 8.39 3.59 -9.02
C GLU A 15 6.87 3.42 -9.13
N PHE A 16 6.18 4.37 -9.74
CA PHE A 16 4.73 4.28 -9.96
C PHE A 16 4.45 3.64 -11.30
N ARG A 17 3.87 2.45 -11.32
CA ARG A 17 3.68 1.64 -12.52
C ARG A 17 2.20 1.33 -12.83
N ALA A 18 1.28 2.12 -12.31
CA ALA A 18 -0.12 1.98 -12.69
C ALA A 18 -0.32 2.34 -14.19
N PRO A 19 -1.24 1.69 -14.90
CA PRO A 19 -2.21 0.71 -14.41
C PRO A 19 -1.70 -0.72 -14.30
N LEU A 20 -0.43 -0.99 -14.61
CA LEU A 20 0.14 -2.35 -14.57
C LEU A 20 0.19 -2.90 -13.12
N PHE A 21 0.64 -2.06 -12.19
CA PHE A 21 0.67 -2.36 -10.76
C PHE A 21 0.00 -1.22 -10.00
N PHE A 22 -1.04 -1.52 -9.25
CA PHE A 22 -1.83 -0.58 -8.46
C PHE A 22 -2.28 -1.25 -7.15
N HIS A 23 -2.84 -0.49 -6.22
CA HIS A 23 -3.06 -0.93 -4.84
C HIS A 23 -4.32 -1.79 -4.66
N GLN A 24 -4.52 -2.80 -5.51
CA GLN A 24 -5.55 -3.80 -5.30
C GLN A 24 -5.23 -4.71 -4.11
N ARG A 25 -6.24 -5.36 -3.55
CA ARG A 25 -6.10 -6.30 -2.42
C ARG A 25 -5.02 -7.36 -2.71
N GLY A 26 -4.15 -7.59 -1.72
CA GLY A 26 -3.05 -8.54 -1.77
C GLY A 26 -1.75 -7.99 -2.37
N MET A 27 -1.72 -6.73 -2.82
CA MET A 27 -0.46 -6.10 -3.24
C MET A 27 0.39 -5.67 -2.04
N LEU A 28 1.70 -5.64 -2.25
CA LEU A 28 2.68 -5.09 -1.30
C LEU A 28 3.09 -3.71 -1.80
N ASN A 29 2.93 -2.71 -0.94
CA ASN A 29 3.45 -1.38 -1.19
C ASN A 29 4.48 -0.97 -0.14
N ALA A 30 5.48 -0.21 -0.56
CA ALA A 30 6.46 0.35 0.34
C ALA A 30 5.85 1.52 1.14
N ALA A 31 6.15 1.60 2.43
CA ALA A 31 5.85 2.78 3.22
C ALA A 31 6.73 3.97 2.77
N ARG A 32 6.37 5.18 3.13
CA ARG A 32 7.17 6.38 2.91
C ARG A 32 6.82 7.49 3.89
N GLU A 33 7.72 8.43 4.06
CA GLU A 33 7.47 9.68 4.75
C GLU A 33 6.55 10.61 3.93
N GLY A 34 5.91 11.54 4.61
CA GLY A 34 5.03 12.54 4.00
C GLY A 34 5.77 13.48 3.04
N ASP A 35 5.02 14.13 2.14
CA ASP A 35 5.57 14.98 1.07
C ASP A 35 6.37 16.18 1.62
N ASP A 36 6.08 16.65 2.83
CA ASP A 36 6.83 17.73 3.49
C ASP A 36 8.29 17.35 3.77
N THR A 37 8.52 16.08 4.11
CA THR A 37 9.86 15.54 4.42
C THR A 37 10.46 14.83 3.21
N ASN A 38 9.61 14.29 2.34
CA ASN A 38 9.98 13.43 1.22
C ASN A 38 9.24 13.81 -0.07
N PRO A 39 9.53 14.99 -0.64
CA PRO A 39 8.84 15.48 -1.84
C PRO A 39 9.08 14.61 -3.08
N GLU A 40 10.17 13.84 -3.11
CA GLU A 40 10.47 12.88 -4.17
C GLU A 40 9.69 11.56 -4.03
N LYS A 41 8.85 11.43 -2.97
CA LYS A 41 8.02 10.25 -2.69
C LYS A 41 8.82 8.94 -2.64
N LYS A 42 10.10 9.01 -2.23
CA LYS A 42 10.96 7.84 -2.08
C LYS A 42 10.36 6.84 -1.09
N SER A 43 10.59 5.58 -1.35
CA SER A 43 10.10 4.47 -0.54
C SER A 43 11.04 4.13 0.61
N SER A 44 10.49 3.74 1.74
CA SER A 44 11.26 3.09 2.81
C SER A 44 11.93 1.82 2.29
N SER A 45 13.15 1.56 2.72
CA SER A 45 13.87 0.32 2.44
C SER A 45 13.54 -0.80 3.42
N THR A 46 12.85 -0.49 4.53
CA THR A 46 12.62 -1.43 5.64
C THR A 46 11.15 -1.65 5.97
N GLN A 47 10.25 -0.76 5.56
CA GLN A 47 8.83 -0.81 5.92
C GLN A 47 7.94 -1.00 4.70
N PHE A 48 6.99 -1.89 4.81
CA PHE A 48 6.01 -2.17 3.76
C PHE A 48 4.64 -2.52 4.35
N THR A 49 3.63 -2.45 3.52
CA THR A 49 2.26 -2.83 3.85
C THR A 49 1.75 -3.88 2.87
N ILE A 50 0.96 -4.83 3.36
CA ILE A 50 0.15 -5.72 2.53
C ILE A 50 -1.24 -5.10 2.45
N VAL A 51 -1.69 -4.77 1.25
CA VAL A 51 -2.98 -4.12 1.02
C VAL A 51 -4.12 -5.10 1.30
N THR A 52 -4.93 -4.82 2.28
CA THR A 52 -6.21 -5.48 2.53
C THR A 52 -7.35 -4.63 1.97
N GLY A 53 -7.47 -3.39 2.42
CA GLY A 53 -8.34 -2.38 1.88
C GLY A 53 -9.84 -2.73 1.93
N MET A 54 -10.62 -2.04 1.12
CA MET A 54 -12.09 -2.19 1.06
C MET A 54 -12.56 -2.39 -0.38
N VAL A 55 -13.77 -2.89 -0.53
CA VAL A 55 -14.51 -2.86 -1.80
C VAL A 55 -15.15 -1.48 -1.95
N TYR A 56 -15.03 -0.90 -3.12
CA TYR A 56 -15.48 0.45 -3.43
C TYR A 56 -16.81 0.45 -4.21
N ASP A 57 -17.54 1.53 -4.10
CA ASP A 57 -18.54 1.99 -5.05
C ASP A 57 -18.00 3.16 -5.90
N ASP A 58 -18.75 3.60 -6.89
CA ASP A 58 -18.30 4.67 -7.78
C ASP A 58 -18.11 5.99 -7.02
N ALA A 59 -18.97 6.32 -6.06
CA ALA A 59 -18.85 7.56 -5.27
C ALA A 59 -17.57 7.58 -4.44
N LYS A 60 -17.21 6.46 -3.83
CA LYS A 60 -15.94 6.34 -3.08
C LYS A 60 -14.73 6.43 -4.01
N LEU A 61 -14.80 5.85 -5.21
CA LEU A 61 -13.73 5.95 -6.20
C LEU A 61 -13.59 7.37 -6.74
N ASP A 62 -14.67 8.12 -6.90
CA ASP A 62 -14.62 9.53 -7.28
C ASP A 62 -13.94 10.37 -6.19
N ASN A 63 -14.23 10.11 -4.91
CA ASN A 63 -13.52 10.74 -3.79
C ASN A 63 -12.02 10.37 -3.76
N CYS A 64 -11.68 9.12 -4.07
CA CYS A 64 -10.29 8.71 -4.21
C CYS A 64 -9.60 9.43 -5.37
N GLN A 65 -10.29 9.59 -6.51
CA GLN A 65 -9.75 10.30 -7.66
C GLN A 65 -9.44 11.76 -7.32
N GLN A 66 -10.28 12.44 -6.55
CA GLN A 66 -10.00 13.81 -6.10
C GLN A 66 -8.71 13.88 -5.29
N ARG A 67 -8.52 12.97 -4.33
CA ARG A 67 -7.27 12.89 -3.56
C ARG A 67 -6.05 12.60 -4.44
N ILE A 68 -6.20 11.70 -5.39
CA ILE A 68 -5.15 11.38 -6.36
C ILE A 68 -4.81 12.61 -7.20
N ASP A 69 -5.79 13.36 -7.63
CA ASP A 69 -5.59 14.59 -8.40
C ASP A 69 -4.80 15.64 -7.60
N ASP A 70 -5.13 15.81 -6.31
CA ASP A 70 -4.38 16.70 -5.42
C ASP A 70 -2.90 16.30 -5.30
N TRP A 71 -2.62 14.99 -5.19
CA TRP A 71 -1.27 14.48 -4.99
C TRP A 71 -0.43 14.37 -6.25
N THR A 72 -1.09 14.28 -7.41
CA THR A 72 -0.45 14.09 -8.72
C THR A 72 -0.59 15.31 -9.63
N ASN A 73 -1.17 16.40 -9.13
CA ASN A 73 -1.57 17.56 -9.94
C ASN A 73 -2.43 17.16 -11.16
N GLY A 74 -3.33 16.20 -10.96
CA GLY A 74 -4.25 15.70 -11.98
C GLY A 74 -3.63 14.86 -13.09
N THR A 75 -2.35 14.50 -12.98
CA THR A 75 -1.63 13.77 -14.03
C THR A 75 -1.94 12.26 -14.05
N PHE A 76 -2.52 11.73 -12.98
CA PHE A 76 -2.88 10.32 -12.88
C PHE A 76 -4.41 10.14 -12.76
N LYS A 77 -4.95 9.18 -13.51
CA LYS A 77 -6.37 8.84 -13.46
C LYS A 77 -6.57 7.34 -13.28
N LEU A 78 -7.53 6.97 -12.42
CA LEU A 78 -7.98 5.58 -12.30
C LEU A 78 -8.63 5.15 -13.62
N THR A 79 -8.09 4.12 -14.25
CA THR A 79 -8.69 3.58 -15.49
C THR A 79 -9.99 2.83 -15.19
N PRO A 80 -10.86 2.61 -16.20
CA PRO A 80 -12.08 1.80 -16.03
C PRO A 80 -11.77 0.41 -15.45
N GLU A 81 -10.70 -0.22 -15.89
CA GLU A 81 -10.28 -1.55 -15.42
C GLU A 81 -9.83 -1.53 -13.95
N MET A 82 -9.11 -0.49 -13.54
CA MET A 82 -8.73 -0.30 -12.13
C MET A 82 -9.98 -0.09 -11.28
N ARG A 83 -10.91 0.76 -11.72
CA ARG A 83 -12.17 0.99 -11.00
C ARG A 83 -12.98 -0.30 -10.84
N GLU A 84 -13.08 -1.11 -11.90
CA GLU A 84 -13.78 -2.40 -11.83
C GLU A 84 -13.09 -3.37 -10.85
N THR A 85 -11.77 -3.42 -10.84
CA THR A 85 -11.02 -4.21 -9.88
C THR A 85 -11.29 -3.76 -8.44
N TYR A 86 -11.30 -2.45 -8.17
CA TYR A 86 -11.61 -1.93 -6.85
C TYR A 86 -13.05 -2.18 -6.40
N LYS A 87 -14.00 -2.25 -7.34
CA LYS A 87 -15.42 -2.59 -7.05
C LYS A 87 -15.64 -4.07 -6.79
N THR A 88 -14.77 -4.94 -7.28
CA THR A 88 -14.93 -6.41 -7.17
C THR A 88 -13.96 -7.04 -6.17
N ILE A 89 -12.68 -6.72 -6.25
CA ILE A 89 -11.61 -7.29 -5.42
C ILE A 89 -11.30 -6.38 -4.23
N GLY A 90 -11.41 -5.08 -4.41
CA GLY A 90 -11.07 -4.10 -3.40
C GLY A 90 -9.60 -3.71 -3.38
N GLY A 91 -9.23 -2.89 -2.40
CA GLY A 91 -7.88 -2.40 -2.22
C GLY A 91 -7.80 -1.03 -1.54
N ALA A 92 -6.78 -0.26 -1.88
CA ALA A 92 -6.49 1.06 -1.32
C ALA A 92 -6.28 2.10 -2.43
N ALA A 93 -7.31 2.38 -3.21
CA ALA A 93 -7.26 3.23 -4.42
C ALA A 93 -6.63 4.61 -4.19
N HIS A 94 -6.79 5.18 -2.99
CA HIS A 94 -6.24 6.49 -2.63
C HIS A 94 -4.70 6.55 -2.57
N LEU A 95 -3.99 5.42 -2.64
CA LEU A 95 -2.54 5.34 -2.64
C LEU A 95 -1.94 5.37 -4.05
N ASP A 96 -2.76 5.17 -5.09
CA ASP A 96 -2.30 5.14 -6.46
C ASP A 96 -1.67 6.48 -6.89
N GLY A 97 -0.58 6.38 -7.64
CA GLY A 97 0.20 7.54 -8.08
C GLY A 97 1.08 8.18 -7.00
N SER A 98 1.10 7.63 -5.77
CA SER A 98 1.82 8.21 -4.64
C SER A 98 2.66 7.22 -3.83
N TYR A 99 2.41 5.93 -3.96
CA TYR A 99 3.16 4.86 -3.30
C TYR A 99 3.62 3.81 -4.31
N THR A 100 4.77 3.20 -4.05
CA THR A 100 5.35 2.17 -4.92
C THR A 100 4.81 0.79 -4.58
N VAL A 101 4.18 0.13 -5.54
CA VAL A 101 3.81 -1.28 -5.47
C VAL A 101 4.97 -2.12 -5.99
N PHE A 102 5.48 -3.05 -5.19
CA PHE A 102 6.67 -3.84 -5.54
C PHE A 102 6.48 -5.35 -5.48
N GLY A 103 5.31 -5.83 -5.04
CA GLY A 103 5.06 -7.25 -4.91
C GLY A 103 3.57 -7.58 -4.73
N ARG A 104 3.28 -8.86 -4.64
CA ARG A 104 1.92 -9.35 -4.34
C ARG A 104 1.96 -10.64 -3.53
N VAL A 105 0.97 -10.85 -2.71
CA VAL A 105 0.71 -12.13 -2.05
C VAL A 105 0.25 -13.14 -3.11
N VAL A 106 0.89 -14.29 -3.19
CA VAL A 106 0.53 -15.37 -4.12
C VAL A 106 -0.27 -16.48 -3.45
N SER A 107 -0.17 -16.59 -2.12
CA SER A 107 -0.96 -17.51 -1.28
C SER A 107 -0.88 -17.04 0.17
N GLY A 108 -1.84 -17.47 1.01
CA GLY A 108 -1.82 -17.16 2.44
C GLY A 108 -2.54 -15.85 2.82
N MET A 109 -3.42 -15.29 1.98
CA MET A 109 -4.22 -14.11 2.34
C MET A 109 -5.05 -14.31 3.61
N GLU A 110 -5.47 -15.53 3.89
CA GLU A 110 -6.17 -15.89 5.13
C GLU A 110 -5.33 -15.65 6.40
N VAL A 111 -4.00 -15.69 6.29
CA VAL A 111 -3.08 -15.33 7.38
C VAL A 111 -3.03 -13.81 7.55
N VAL A 112 -2.96 -13.07 6.45
CA VAL A 112 -3.01 -11.61 6.46
C VAL A 112 -4.30 -11.11 7.11
N GLU A 113 -5.44 -11.71 6.74
CA GLU A 113 -6.75 -11.39 7.32
C GLU A 113 -6.81 -11.67 8.83
N LYS A 114 -6.22 -12.76 9.30
CA LYS A 114 -6.14 -13.05 10.73
C LYS A 114 -5.33 -12.00 11.49
N ILE A 115 -4.26 -11.49 10.88
CA ILE A 115 -3.44 -10.43 11.48
C ILE A 115 -4.21 -9.11 11.49
N GLU A 116 -4.89 -8.77 10.39
CA GLU A 116 -5.71 -7.56 10.28
C GLU A 116 -6.84 -7.51 11.32
N HIS A 117 -7.48 -8.64 11.58
CA HIS A 117 -8.58 -8.74 12.56
C HIS A 117 -8.12 -8.96 14.00
N ALA A 118 -6.82 -8.90 14.26
CA ALA A 118 -6.31 -9.01 15.62
C ALA A 118 -6.74 -7.82 16.48
N THR A 119 -6.98 -8.06 17.75
CA THR A 119 -7.27 -6.99 18.71
C THR A 119 -6.07 -6.06 18.82
N THR A 120 -6.30 -4.76 18.68
CA THR A 120 -5.29 -3.72 18.73
C THR A 120 -5.47 -2.80 19.91
N ASP A 121 -4.43 -2.05 20.25
CA ASP A 121 -4.48 -0.92 21.17
C ASP A 121 -4.97 0.37 20.47
N GLN A 122 -4.92 1.49 21.20
CA GLN A 122 -5.35 2.82 20.69
C GLN A 122 -4.47 3.36 19.52
N HIS A 123 -3.37 2.71 19.20
CA HIS A 123 -2.46 3.08 18.12
C HIS A 123 -2.50 2.07 16.98
N ASP A 124 -3.54 1.24 16.92
CA ASP A 124 -3.71 0.15 15.94
C ASP A 124 -2.60 -0.91 15.99
N ARG A 125 -1.88 -0.99 17.11
CA ARG A 125 -0.87 -2.02 17.34
C ARG A 125 -1.53 -3.27 17.93
N PRO A 126 -1.30 -4.47 17.38
CA PRO A 126 -1.80 -5.71 17.97
C PRO A 126 -1.35 -5.87 19.43
N ILE A 127 -2.30 -6.20 20.32
CA ILE A 127 -2.03 -6.42 21.76
C ILE A 127 -1.06 -7.59 21.94
N HIS A 128 -1.15 -8.60 21.07
CA HIS A 128 -0.21 -9.73 21.02
C HIS A 128 0.67 -9.60 19.78
N ASP A 129 1.98 -9.63 19.98
CA ASP A 129 2.95 -9.51 18.89
C ASP A 129 2.79 -10.62 17.86
N PHE A 130 2.76 -10.26 16.60
CA PHE A 130 3.00 -11.17 15.47
C PHE A 130 4.46 -11.11 15.09
N ARG A 131 5.08 -12.27 14.94
CA ARG A 131 6.51 -12.35 14.62
C ARG A 131 6.74 -13.16 13.35
N ILE A 132 7.55 -12.60 12.45
CA ILE A 132 8.09 -13.34 11.31
C ILE A 132 9.29 -14.13 11.82
N ASN A 133 9.10 -15.43 12.04
CA ASN A 133 10.18 -16.29 12.55
C ASN A 133 11.23 -16.59 11.50
N LYS A 134 10.86 -16.59 10.22
CA LYS A 134 11.78 -16.90 9.12
C LYS A 134 11.28 -16.27 7.82
N ALA A 135 12.18 -15.64 7.09
CA ALA A 135 11.98 -15.20 5.71
C ALA A 135 13.06 -15.89 4.82
N LYS A 136 12.68 -16.30 3.63
CA LYS A 136 13.59 -16.96 2.68
C LYS A 136 13.32 -16.46 1.27
N ILE A 137 14.35 -15.98 0.59
CA ILE A 137 14.29 -15.65 -0.83
C ILE A 137 14.53 -16.94 -1.63
N THR A 138 13.62 -17.23 -2.54
CA THR A 138 13.74 -18.35 -3.48
C THR A 138 13.73 -17.82 -4.91
N LYS A 139 14.70 -18.25 -5.71
CA LYS A 139 14.64 -18.02 -7.16
C LYS A 139 13.76 -19.13 -7.77
N LYS A 140 12.84 -18.75 -8.62
CA LYS A 140 12.16 -19.68 -9.54
C LYS A 140 13.03 -19.90 -10.76
#